data_2282909515763770547793aa321d6c75
#
_entry.id   2282909515763770547793aa321d6c75
#
_cell.length_a   1.000
_cell.length_b   1.000
_cell.length_c   1.000
_cell.angle_alpha   90.00
_cell.angle_beta   90.00
_cell.angle_gamma   90.00
#
_symmetry.space_group_name_H-M   'P 1'
#
loop_
_entity.id
_entity.type
_entity.pdbx_description
1 polymer ?
#
loop_
_entity_poly.entity_id
_entity_poly.type
_entity_poly.pdbx_seq_one_letter_code
_entity_poly.pdbx_strand_id
1 'polypeptide(L)'
;NGAGKTTFFNVLSGFVRPAAGSVRAFGVDLLSMAHFRRARWGLRRTFQTEQAIEELSVFDNVAMVHEHSRQGGSRRGDVLDAIAFAGLDADPEASVRTLGAGQRRLVEVARAVVGRPRVVLLDEPAAGLPDEETSHLAEVIRRIPEHTGALAILVDHDMSLVSACCTTTAVLDFGKLIASGPTAAVLRDDAVIRAYLGVA
;
A
#
# COMPACT_ATOMS: atom_id res chain seq x y z
N ASN A 1 6.74 -3.82 -17.02
CA ASN A 1 7.62 -2.80 -16.43
C ASN A 1 7.63 -1.54 -17.31
N GLY A 2 7.79 -0.34 -16.70
CA GLY A 2 7.86 0.92 -17.48
C GLY A 2 6.52 1.62 -17.72
N ALA A 3 5.41 1.10 -17.28
CA ALA A 3 4.08 1.70 -17.46
C ALA A 3 3.86 3.03 -16.68
N GLY A 4 4.83 3.49 -15.87
CA GLY A 4 4.71 4.72 -15.09
C GLY A 4 4.13 4.57 -13.68
N LYS A 5 3.82 3.36 -13.22
CA LYS A 5 3.21 3.09 -11.89
C LYS A 5 4.03 3.66 -10.74
N THR A 6 5.33 3.36 -10.68
CA THR A 6 6.24 3.87 -9.64
C THR A 6 6.36 5.40 -9.70
N THR A 7 6.40 5.98 -10.90
CA THR A 7 6.40 7.44 -11.09
C THR A 7 5.11 8.06 -10.52
N PHE A 8 3.97 7.44 -10.79
CA PHE A 8 2.68 7.87 -10.23
C PHE A 8 2.71 7.86 -8.69
N PHE A 9 3.16 6.77 -8.07
CA PHE A 9 3.31 6.69 -6.62
C PHE A 9 4.31 7.72 -6.07
N ASN A 10 5.40 7.98 -6.78
CA ASN A 10 6.37 9.00 -6.40
C ASN A 10 5.76 10.41 -6.45
N VAL A 11 4.89 10.69 -7.41
CA VAL A 11 4.13 11.95 -7.48
C VAL A 11 3.17 12.06 -6.29
N LEU A 12 2.38 11.00 -6.00
CA LEU A 12 1.46 10.98 -4.87
C LEU A 12 2.18 11.18 -3.53
N SER A 13 3.33 10.51 -3.36
CA SER A 13 4.15 10.58 -2.14
C SER A 13 4.94 11.89 -2.01
N GLY A 14 5.09 12.66 -3.11
CA GLY A 14 5.82 13.93 -3.12
C GLY A 14 7.32 13.80 -3.31
N PHE A 15 7.80 12.65 -3.75
CA PHE A 15 9.21 12.45 -4.14
C PHE A 15 9.52 12.99 -5.55
N VAL A 16 8.49 13.09 -6.41
CA VAL A 16 8.59 13.66 -7.75
C VAL A 16 7.53 14.73 -7.90
N ARG A 17 7.90 15.89 -8.47
CA ARG A 17 6.96 16.95 -8.82
C ARG A 17 6.55 16.76 -10.29
N PRO A 18 5.23 16.65 -10.59
CA PRO A 18 4.78 16.54 -11.98
C PRO A 18 4.98 17.87 -12.73
N ALA A 19 5.19 17.79 -14.04
CA ALA A 19 5.32 18.97 -14.90
C ALA A 19 3.99 19.74 -15.02
N ALA A 20 2.86 19.03 -14.96
CA ALA A 20 1.52 19.60 -15.02
C ALA A 20 0.50 18.70 -14.30
N GLY A 21 -0.71 19.21 -14.10
CA GLY A 21 -1.80 18.49 -13.46
C GLY A 21 -2.02 18.87 -12.00
N SER A 22 -2.97 18.21 -11.34
CA SER A 22 -3.30 18.41 -9.93
C SER A 22 -3.56 17.08 -9.25
N VAL A 23 -3.27 17.01 -7.95
CA VAL A 23 -3.58 15.84 -7.10
C VAL A 23 -4.34 16.32 -5.88
N ARG A 24 -5.60 15.93 -5.79
CA ARG A 24 -6.47 16.28 -4.64
C ARG A 24 -6.96 15.02 -3.94
N ALA A 25 -6.88 15.02 -2.60
CA ALA A 25 -7.44 13.98 -1.76
C ALA A 25 -8.13 14.61 -0.55
N PHE A 26 -9.36 14.21 -0.27
CA PHE A 26 -10.17 14.75 0.85
C PHE A 26 -10.21 16.28 0.88
N GLY A 27 -10.37 16.92 -0.30
CA GLY A 27 -10.41 18.38 -0.45
C GLY A 27 -9.06 19.10 -0.38
N VAL A 28 -7.97 18.38 -0.13
CA VAL A 28 -6.62 18.94 0.04
C VAL A 28 -5.80 18.75 -1.24
N ASP A 29 -5.11 19.82 -1.67
CA ASP A 29 -4.13 19.76 -2.76
C ASP A 29 -2.80 19.17 -2.23
N LEU A 30 -2.51 17.95 -2.62
CA LEU A 30 -1.29 17.28 -2.19
C LEU A 30 -0.03 17.86 -2.84
N LEU A 31 -0.12 18.47 -4.05
CA LEU A 31 1.05 19.04 -4.71
C LEU A 31 1.57 20.30 -3.99
N SER A 32 0.75 20.96 -3.19
CA SER A 32 1.16 22.07 -2.33
C SER A 32 1.98 21.65 -1.11
N MET A 33 2.05 20.34 -0.82
CA MET A 33 2.72 19.79 0.37
C MET A 33 4.04 19.11 0.01
N ALA A 34 5.08 19.35 0.82
CA ALA A 34 6.30 18.54 0.81
C ALA A 34 6.01 17.11 1.28
N HIS A 35 6.82 16.12 0.86
CA HIS A 35 6.63 14.69 1.15
C HIS A 35 6.39 14.40 2.65
N PHE A 36 7.21 14.97 3.55
CA PHE A 36 7.05 14.76 5.00
C PHE A 36 5.75 15.34 5.56
N ARG A 37 5.21 16.42 4.95
CA ARG A 37 3.90 16.98 5.35
C ARG A 37 2.77 16.07 4.89
N ARG A 38 2.89 15.42 3.71
CA ARG A 38 1.93 14.41 3.26
C ARG A 38 1.91 13.22 4.21
N ALA A 39 3.08 12.76 4.66
CA ALA A 39 3.18 11.68 5.64
C ALA A 39 2.46 12.05 6.95
N ARG A 40 2.70 13.25 7.48
CA ARG A 40 2.00 13.77 8.68
C ARG A 40 0.51 14.02 8.46
N TRP A 41 0.11 14.37 7.25
CA TRP A 41 -1.31 14.53 6.89
C TRP A 41 -2.05 13.19 6.87
N GLY A 42 -1.35 12.08 6.73
CA GLY A 42 -1.90 10.73 6.77
C GLY A 42 -1.73 9.93 5.50
N LEU A 43 -0.80 10.31 4.59
CA LEU A 43 -0.42 9.46 3.48
C LEU A 43 0.68 8.50 3.94
N ARG A 44 0.44 7.20 3.80
CA ARG A 44 1.40 6.13 4.08
C ARG A 44 1.73 5.40 2.78
N ARG A 45 2.93 4.84 2.69
CA ARG A 45 3.36 4.05 1.54
C ARG A 45 4.23 2.88 1.98
N THR A 46 3.98 1.70 1.41
CA THR A 46 4.96 0.62 1.36
C THR A 46 5.86 0.78 0.13
N PHE A 47 6.96 0.07 0.08
CA PHE A 47 7.91 0.11 -1.03
C PHE A 47 8.15 -1.32 -1.53
N GLN A 48 8.58 -1.46 -2.79
CA GLN A 48 8.94 -2.76 -3.37
C GLN A 48 10.04 -3.46 -2.57
N THR A 49 11.04 -2.69 -2.10
CA THR A 49 12.07 -3.20 -1.19
C THR A 49 11.57 -3.08 0.24
N GLU A 50 11.70 -4.15 1.00
CA GLU A 50 11.36 -4.18 2.43
C GLU A 50 12.05 -3.05 3.19
N GLN A 51 11.26 -2.34 3.99
CA GLN A 51 11.69 -1.21 4.82
C GLN A 51 11.59 -1.53 6.32
N ALA A 52 11.24 -2.75 6.66
CA ALA A 52 11.25 -3.21 8.04
C ALA A 52 12.70 -3.29 8.53
N ILE A 53 12.96 -2.79 9.74
CA ILE A 53 14.29 -2.80 10.35
C ILE A 53 14.46 -4.14 11.06
N GLU A 54 15.33 -4.98 10.54
CA GLU A 54 15.51 -6.36 11.00
C GLU A 54 15.96 -6.47 12.46
N GLU A 55 16.73 -5.51 12.95
CA GLU A 55 17.27 -5.47 14.31
C GLU A 55 16.22 -5.07 15.36
N LEU A 56 15.14 -4.44 14.94
CA LEU A 56 14.06 -4.01 15.84
C LEU A 56 13.01 -5.12 16.00
N SER A 57 12.25 -5.03 17.09
CA SER A 57 11.06 -5.85 17.29
C SER A 57 9.95 -5.50 16.29
N VAL A 58 8.97 -6.38 16.13
CA VAL A 58 7.74 -6.09 15.39
C VAL A 58 7.07 -4.84 15.98
N PHE A 59 6.97 -4.77 17.30
CA PHE A 59 6.38 -3.64 18.01
C PHE A 59 7.10 -2.33 17.68
N ASP A 60 8.42 -2.27 17.78
CA ASP A 60 9.20 -1.06 17.54
C ASP A 60 9.15 -0.62 16.08
N ASN A 61 9.14 -1.57 15.14
CA ASN A 61 8.96 -1.27 13.72
C ASN A 61 7.64 -0.53 13.44
N VAL A 62 6.56 -0.91 14.10
CA VAL A 62 5.26 -0.26 13.93
C VAL A 62 5.19 1.03 14.75
N ALA A 63 5.72 1.03 15.97
CA ALA A 63 5.70 2.15 16.91
C ALA A 63 6.42 3.38 16.36
N MET A 64 7.56 3.21 15.69
CA MET A 64 8.30 4.33 15.09
C MET A 64 7.49 5.09 14.03
N VAL A 65 6.58 4.41 13.31
CA VAL A 65 5.69 5.06 12.35
C VAL A 65 4.54 5.76 13.07
N HIS A 66 4.04 5.17 14.17
CA HIS A 66 2.99 5.77 14.99
C HIS A 66 3.40 7.13 15.56
N GLU A 67 4.65 7.31 16.00
CA GLU A 67 5.16 8.58 16.55
C GLU A 67 5.02 9.76 15.60
N HIS A 68 4.96 9.49 14.30
CA HIS A 68 4.78 10.50 13.26
C HIS A 68 3.31 10.61 12.80
N SER A 69 2.38 9.88 13.45
CA SER A 69 0.95 9.98 13.17
C SER A 69 0.33 11.19 13.88
N ARG A 70 -0.78 11.71 13.33
CA ARG A 70 -1.46 12.90 13.88
C ARG A 70 -2.48 12.58 14.97
N GLN A 71 -2.79 11.32 15.21
CA GLN A 71 -3.85 10.94 16.15
C GLN A 71 -3.22 10.63 17.51
N GLY A 72 -3.63 11.39 18.52
CA GLY A 72 -3.37 11.07 19.91
C GLY A 72 -4.21 9.87 20.32
N GLY A 73 -3.54 8.78 20.67
CA GLY A 73 -4.10 7.55 21.19
C GLY A 73 -3.09 6.91 22.12
N SER A 74 -3.44 5.77 22.71
CA SER A 74 -2.46 4.97 23.44
C SER A 74 -1.48 4.35 22.43
N ARG A 75 -0.23 4.84 22.39
CA ARG A 75 0.82 4.31 21.50
C ARG A 75 0.83 2.78 21.48
N ARG A 76 0.81 2.15 22.68
CA ARG A 76 0.83 0.69 22.79
C ARG A 76 -0.44 0.04 22.23
N GLY A 77 -1.61 0.62 22.50
CA GLY A 77 -2.88 0.11 22.01
C GLY A 77 -2.99 0.17 20.49
N ASP A 78 -2.69 1.32 19.90
CA ASP A 78 -2.77 1.53 18.45
C ASP A 78 -1.76 0.65 17.69
N VAL A 79 -0.57 0.42 18.27
CA VAL A 79 0.46 -0.44 17.68
C VAL A 79 0.01 -1.91 17.71
N LEU A 80 -0.49 -2.41 18.86
CA LEU A 80 -0.96 -3.78 18.97
C LEU A 80 -2.21 -4.03 18.10
N ASP A 81 -3.10 -3.04 17.98
CA ASP A 81 -4.27 -3.12 17.08
C ASP A 81 -3.83 -3.27 15.62
N ALA A 82 -2.83 -2.47 15.18
CA ALA A 82 -2.31 -2.57 13.82
C ALA A 82 -1.61 -3.92 13.54
N ILE A 83 -0.87 -4.46 14.53
CA ILE A 83 -0.23 -5.79 14.43
C ILE A 83 -1.29 -6.88 14.34
N ALA A 84 -2.30 -6.83 15.20
CA ALA A 84 -3.41 -7.79 15.20
C ALA A 84 -4.24 -7.69 13.90
N PHE A 85 -4.52 -6.48 13.42
CA PHE A 85 -5.21 -6.26 12.15
C PHE A 85 -4.44 -6.89 10.97
N ALA A 86 -3.12 -6.76 10.93
CA ALA A 86 -2.29 -7.35 9.90
C ALA A 86 -2.26 -8.89 9.95
N GLY A 87 -2.81 -9.51 10.99
CA GLY A 87 -2.83 -10.97 11.13
C GLY A 87 -1.45 -11.57 11.39
N LEU A 88 -0.56 -10.81 12.04
CA LEU A 88 0.77 -11.28 12.41
C LEU A 88 0.66 -12.29 13.57
N ASP A 89 0.96 -13.55 13.24
CA ASP A 89 1.13 -14.62 14.24
C ASP A 89 2.59 -14.65 14.72
N ALA A 90 2.99 -13.59 15.41
CA ALA A 90 4.32 -13.45 15.98
C ALA A 90 4.25 -12.67 17.30
N ASP A 91 5.18 -12.96 18.21
CA ASP A 91 5.36 -12.15 19.40
C ASP A 91 5.72 -10.72 19.00
N PRO A 92 4.97 -9.69 19.44
CA PRO A 92 5.31 -8.30 19.15
C PRO A 92 6.74 -7.90 19.54
N GLU A 93 7.34 -8.56 20.52
CA GLU A 93 8.72 -8.33 20.95
C GLU A 93 9.76 -9.15 20.13
N ALA A 94 9.31 -10.04 19.24
CA ALA A 94 10.23 -10.79 18.38
C ALA A 94 10.94 -9.85 17.39
N SER A 95 12.22 -10.12 17.14
CA SER A 95 12.99 -9.41 16.11
C SER A 95 12.45 -9.74 14.71
N VAL A 96 12.28 -8.71 13.87
CA VAL A 96 11.83 -8.89 12.49
C VAL A 96 12.75 -9.80 11.68
N ARG A 97 14.04 -9.87 12.03
CA ARG A 97 15.02 -10.78 11.42
C ARG A 97 14.59 -12.26 11.48
N THR A 98 13.83 -12.67 12.52
CA THR A 98 13.40 -14.05 12.70
C THR A 98 12.16 -14.43 11.89
N LEU A 99 11.53 -13.45 11.24
CA LEU A 99 10.28 -13.63 10.51
C LEU A 99 10.51 -14.14 9.09
N GLY A 100 9.59 -14.94 8.58
CA GLY A 100 9.50 -15.30 7.15
C GLY A 100 9.10 -14.08 6.27
N ALA A 101 9.25 -14.24 4.95
CA ALA A 101 8.98 -13.17 3.98
C ALA A 101 7.54 -12.64 4.08
N GLY A 102 6.54 -13.52 4.13
CA GLY A 102 5.14 -13.12 4.27
C GLY A 102 4.86 -12.36 5.56
N GLN A 103 5.43 -12.81 6.69
CA GLN A 103 5.28 -12.11 7.96
C GLN A 103 5.93 -10.71 7.92
N ARG A 104 7.09 -10.54 7.27
CA ARG A 104 7.70 -9.22 7.09
C ARG A 104 6.82 -8.29 6.25
N ARG A 105 6.16 -8.81 5.21
CA ARG A 105 5.16 -8.04 4.45
C ARG A 105 3.97 -7.59 5.31
N LEU A 106 3.51 -8.45 6.21
CA LEU A 106 2.46 -8.09 7.19
C LEU A 106 2.95 -7.01 8.17
N VAL A 107 4.22 -7.04 8.61
CA VAL A 107 4.81 -5.93 9.39
C VAL A 107 4.74 -4.62 8.61
N GLU A 108 5.05 -4.62 7.30
CA GLU A 108 4.94 -3.41 6.48
C GLU A 108 3.50 -2.90 6.35
N VAL A 109 2.52 -3.82 6.25
CA VAL A 109 1.10 -3.44 6.28
C VAL A 109 0.73 -2.85 7.64
N ALA A 110 1.14 -3.46 8.76
CA ALA A 110 0.91 -2.91 10.10
C ALA A 110 1.48 -1.49 10.25
N ARG A 111 2.71 -1.26 9.74
CA ARG A 111 3.33 0.08 9.67
C ARG A 111 2.53 1.07 8.82
N ALA A 112 1.92 0.60 7.73
CA ALA A 112 1.14 1.45 6.84
C ALA A 112 -0.22 1.84 7.43
N VAL A 113 -0.82 1.00 8.28
CA VAL A 113 -2.18 1.24 8.83
C VAL A 113 -2.18 1.86 10.22
N VAL A 114 -1.07 1.79 10.96
CA VAL A 114 -0.99 2.33 12.32
C VAL A 114 -1.31 3.83 12.37
N GLY A 115 -2.05 4.24 13.40
CA GLY A 115 -2.42 5.65 13.61
C GLY A 115 -3.47 6.16 12.60
N ARG A 116 -4.26 5.25 12.01
CA ARG A 116 -5.40 5.53 11.11
C ARG A 116 -5.06 6.54 10.00
N PRO A 117 -4.29 6.15 8.99
CA PRO A 117 -3.96 6.99 7.85
C PRO A 117 -5.21 7.39 7.06
N ARG A 118 -5.08 8.40 6.19
CA ARG A 118 -6.12 8.78 5.22
C ARG A 118 -5.95 8.08 3.88
N VAL A 119 -4.70 7.84 3.48
CA VAL A 119 -4.35 7.18 2.23
C VAL A 119 -3.23 6.19 2.50
N VAL A 120 -3.39 4.97 2.03
CA VAL A 120 -2.37 3.91 2.04
C VAL A 120 -2.03 3.55 0.61
N LEU A 121 -0.76 3.70 0.24
CA LEU A 121 -0.20 3.31 -1.05
C LEU A 121 0.58 2.00 -0.87
N LEU A 122 0.19 0.96 -1.59
CA LEU A 122 0.79 -0.37 -1.56
C LEU A 122 1.49 -0.66 -2.89
N ASP A 123 2.82 -0.73 -2.88
CA ASP A 123 3.66 -0.85 -4.07
C ASP A 123 4.17 -2.30 -4.21
N GLU A 124 3.51 -3.10 -5.06
CA GLU A 124 3.79 -4.51 -5.32
C GLU A 124 3.97 -5.34 -4.02
N PRO A 125 3.00 -5.30 -3.08
CA PRO A 125 3.19 -5.84 -1.73
C PRO A 125 3.34 -7.36 -1.70
N ALA A 126 2.86 -8.08 -2.71
CA ALA A 126 2.95 -9.54 -2.79
C ALA A 126 4.16 -10.04 -3.60
N ALA A 127 5.03 -9.14 -4.08
CA ALA A 127 6.15 -9.53 -4.92
C ALA A 127 7.04 -10.59 -4.24
N GLY A 128 7.18 -11.75 -4.89
CA GLY A 128 8.01 -12.86 -4.41
C GLY A 128 7.38 -13.75 -3.34
N LEU A 129 6.12 -13.52 -2.96
CA LEU A 129 5.40 -14.39 -2.02
C LEU A 129 4.79 -15.62 -2.72
N PRO A 130 4.70 -16.76 -2.02
CA PRO A 130 3.89 -17.90 -2.44
C PRO A 130 2.39 -17.57 -2.50
N ASP A 131 1.61 -18.34 -3.27
CA ASP A 131 0.18 -18.10 -3.48
C ASP A 131 -0.64 -18.06 -2.18
N GLU A 132 -0.31 -18.89 -1.20
CA GLU A 132 -0.99 -18.94 0.09
C GLU A 132 -0.76 -17.63 0.89
N GLU A 133 0.49 -17.17 0.98
CA GLU A 133 0.83 -15.91 1.64
C GLU A 133 0.24 -14.71 0.89
N THR A 134 0.22 -14.75 -0.45
CA THR A 134 -0.42 -13.73 -1.30
C THR A 134 -1.91 -13.65 -1.04
N SER A 135 -2.60 -14.80 -0.92
CA SER A 135 -4.03 -14.86 -0.63
C SER A 135 -4.35 -14.27 0.75
N HIS A 136 -3.56 -14.62 1.77
CA HIS A 136 -3.69 -14.04 3.10
C HIS A 136 -3.46 -12.53 3.09
N LEU A 137 -2.41 -12.05 2.42
CA LEU A 137 -2.12 -10.62 2.28
C LEU A 137 -3.26 -9.88 1.56
N ALA A 138 -3.86 -10.49 0.52
CA ALA A 138 -5.01 -9.92 -0.19
C ALA A 138 -6.21 -9.68 0.74
N GLU A 139 -6.51 -10.63 1.62
CA GLU A 139 -7.58 -10.48 2.62
C GLU A 139 -7.32 -9.31 3.57
N VAL A 140 -6.08 -9.18 4.06
CA VAL A 140 -5.69 -8.06 4.92
C VAL A 140 -5.83 -6.73 4.17
N ILE A 141 -5.28 -6.63 2.96
CA ILE A 141 -5.37 -5.41 2.14
C ILE A 141 -6.82 -5.00 1.90
N ARG A 142 -7.69 -5.94 1.54
CA ARG A 142 -9.12 -5.69 1.30
C ARG A 142 -9.83 -5.06 2.49
N ARG A 143 -9.40 -5.38 3.71
CA ARG A 143 -9.99 -4.88 4.97
C ARG A 143 -9.45 -3.53 5.42
N ILE A 144 -8.36 -3.00 4.80
CA ILE A 144 -7.78 -1.71 5.20
C ILE A 144 -8.81 -0.57 5.25
N PRO A 145 -9.66 -0.35 4.21
CA PRO A 145 -10.63 0.73 4.24
C PRO A 145 -11.64 0.63 5.38
N GLU A 146 -12.10 -0.57 5.69
CA GLU A 146 -13.05 -0.81 6.78
C GLU A 146 -12.41 -0.56 8.16
N HIS A 147 -11.19 -1.04 8.36
CA HIS A 147 -10.48 -0.92 9.63
C HIS A 147 -10.03 0.52 9.93
N THR A 148 -9.51 1.24 8.93
CA THR A 148 -8.88 2.54 9.12
C THR A 148 -9.70 3.73 8.65
N GLY A 149 -10.66 3.52 7.74
CA GLY A 149 -11.34 4.57 6.97
C GLY A 149 -10.47 5.14 5.85
N ALA A 150 -9.30 4.56 5.56
CA ALA A 150 -8.38 5.05 4.54
C ALA A 150 -8.81 4.66 3.13
N LEU A 151 -8.44 5.50 2.15
CA LEU A 151 -8.37 5.08 0.75
C LEU A 151 -7.11 4.22 0.57
N ALA A 152 -7.27 2.95 0.21
CA ALA A 152 -6.17 2.08 -0.17
C ALA A 152 -5.98 2.11 -1.69
N ILE A 153 -4.74 2.31 -2.15
CA ILE A 153 -4.35 2.28 -3.55
C ILE A 153 -3.24 1.24 -3.70
N LEU A 154 -3.52 0.21 -4.49
CA LEU A 154 -2.61 -0.87 -4.79
C LEU A 154 -2.01 -0.67 -6.19
N VAL A 155 -0.71 -0.81 -6.32
CA VAL A 155 -0.01 -1.00 -7.59
C VAL A 155 0.52 -2.42 -7.61
N ASP A 156 0.04 -3.21 -8.54
CA ASP A 156 0.54 -4.57 -8.75
C ASP A 156 0.42 -4.98 -10.22
N HIS A 157 1.09 -6.05 -10.59
CA HIS A 157 0.97 -6.69 -11.89
C HIS A 157 0.29 -8.07 -11.78
N ASP A 158 0.02 -8.55 -10.56
CA ASP A 158 -0.76 -9.76 -10.32
C ASP A 158 -2.26 -9.45 -10.37
N MET A 159 -2.91 -9.92 -11.45
CA MET A 159 -4.35 -9.72 -11.66
C MET A 159 -5.20 -10.49 -10.65
N SER A 160 -4.70 -11.60 -10.10
CA SER A 160 -5.39 -12.39 -9.08
C SER A 160 -5.49 -11.58 -7.79
N LEU A 161 -4.37 -10.98 -7.35
CA LEU A 161 -4.33 -10.08 -6.20
C LEU A 161 -5.24 -8.87 -6.41
N VAL A 162 -5.13 -8.20 -7.56
CA VAL A 162 -5.97 -7.03 -7.89
C VAL A 162 -7.46 -7.40 -7.87
N SER A 163 -7.83 -8.54 -8.45
CA SER A 163 -9.22 -9.02 -8.45
C SER A 163 -9.74 -9.36 -7.06
N ALA A 164 -8.87 -9.88 -6.19
CA ALA A 164 -9.25 -10.28 -4.84
C ALA A 164 -9.49 -9.11 -3.87
N CYS A 165 -8.75 -7.99 -4.04
CA CYS A 165 -8.78 -6.91 -3.05
C CYS A 165 -9.23 -5.55 -3.59
N CYS A 166 -9.31 -5.33 -4.91
CA CYS A 166 -9.65 -4.03 -5.49
C CYS A 166 -11.08 -4.01 -6.05
N THR A 167 -11.86 -2.99 -5.71
CA THR A 167 -13.20 -2.75 -6.28
C THR A 167 -13.14 -1.96 -7.58
N THR A 168 -12.14 -1.12 -7.74
CA THR A 168 -11.92 -0.26 -8.92
C THR A 168 -10.48 -0.39 -9.35
N THR A 169 -10.26 -0.48 -10.66
CA THR A 169 -8.94 -0.64 -11.27
C THR A 169 -8.73 0.41 -12.35
N ALA A 170 -7.50 0.91 -12.44
CA ALA A 170 -7.02 1.75 -13.53
C ALA A 170 -5.78 1.10 -14.14
N VAL A 171 -5.77 0.92 -15.46
CA VAL A 171 -4.67 0.29 -16.20
C VAL A 171 -3.85 1.33 -16.92
N LEU A 172 -2.55 1.33 -16.63
CA LEU A 172 -1.58 2.20 -17.28
C LEU A 172 -0.73 1.39 -18.26
N ASP A 173 -0.57 1.93 -19.48
CA ASP A 173 0.35 1.43 -20.47
C ASP A 173 1.20 2.58 -21.01
N PHE A 174 2.54 2.46 -20.97
CA PHE A 174 3.49 3.51 -21.32
C PHE A 174 3.11 4.92 -20.82
N GLY A 175 2.65 5.01 -19.57
CA GLY A 175 2.25 6.28 -18.92
C GLY A 175 0.87 6.80 -19.33
N LYS A 176 0.12 6.08 -20.16
CA LYS A 176 -1.24 6.43 -20.56
C LYS A 176 -2.26 5.56 -19.83
N LEU A 177 -3.37 6.19 -19.43
CA LEU A 177 -4.52 5.46 -18.89
C LEU A 177 -5.27 4.83 -20.09
N ILE A 178 -5.32 3.49 -20.14
CA ILE A 178 -6.00 2.75 -21.21
C ILE A 178 -7.38 2.24 -20.79
N ALA A 179 -7.60 1.97 -19.50
CA ALA A 179 -8.90 1.58 -18.97
C ALA A 179 -9.02 2.00 -17.52
N SER A 180 -10.24 2.31 -17.07
CA SER A 180 -10.52 2.52 -15.64
C SER A 180 -12.00 2.27 -15.34
N GLY A 181 -12.30 1.67 -14.17
CA GLY A 181 -13.66 1.36 -13.75
C GLY A 181 -13.72 0.20 -12.75
N PRO A 182 -14.91 -0.41 -12.59
CA PRO A 182 -15.05 -1.60 -11.75
C PRO A 182 -14.09 -2.69 -12.19
N THR A 183 -13.35 -3.29 -11.23
CA THR A 183 -12.28 -4.25 -11.51
C THR A 183 -12.73 -5.38 -12.43
N ALA A 184 -13.90 -5.97 -12.17
CA ALA A 184 -14.42 -7.07 -12.98
C ALA A 184 -14.69 -6.68 -14.45
N ALA A 185 -15.01 -5.41 -14.73
CA ALA A 185 -15.20 -4.91 -16.09
C ALA A 185 -13.86 -4.63 -16.77
N VAL A 186 -12.93 -3.96 -16.08
CA VAL A 186 -11.60 -3.61 -16.59
C VAL A 186 -10.80 -4.86 -16.94
N LEU A 187 -10.86 -5.92 -16.13
CA LEU A 187 -10.14 -7.17 -16.39
C LEU A 187 -10.67 -7.96 -17.61
N ARG A 188 -11.86 -7.60 -18.13
CA ARG A 188 -12.45 -8.18 -19.34
C ARG A 188 -12.32 -7.28 -20.57
N ASP A 189 -11.73 -6.10 -20.40
CA ASP A 189 -11.54 -5.15 -21.50
C ASP A 189 -10.50 -5.67 -22.50
N ASP A 190 -10.87 -5.73 -23.78
CA ASP A 190 -10.00 -6.24 -24.84
C ASP A 190 -8.70 -5.46 -24.97
N ALA A 191 -8.69 -4.15 -24.71
CA ALA A 191 -7.47 -3.34 -24.73
C ALA A 191 -6.53 -3.73 -23.58
N VAL A 192 -7.08 -4.03 -22.41
CA VAL A 192 -6.33 -4.51 -21.23
C VAL A 192 -5.75 -5.89 -21.50
N ILE A 193 -6.58 -6.81 -22.02
CA ILE A 193 -6.15 -8.18 -22.36
C ILE A 193 -5.00 -8.14 -23.38
N ARG A 194 -5.12 -7.35 -24.45
CA ARG A 194 -4.05 -7.20 -25.46
C ARG A 194 -2.78 -6.61 -24.86
N ALA A 195 -2.87 -5.54 -24.08
CA ALA A 195 -1.71 -4.91 -23.45
C ALA A 195 -0.98 -5.84 -22.47
N TYR A 196 -1.73 -6.74 -21.82
CA TYR A 196 -1.17 -7.69 -20.84
C TYR A 196 -0.59 -8.95 -21.48
N LEU A 197 -1.25 -9.50 -22.50
CA LEU A 197 -0.82 -10.72 -23.19
C LEU A 197 0.23 -10.43 -24.27
N GLY A 198 0.53 -9.18 -24.58
CA GLY A 198 1.50 -8.81 -25.62
C GLY A 198 1.10 -9.26 -27.03
N VAL A 199 -0.19 -9.51 -27.27
CA VAL A 199 -0.71 -9.90 -28.57
C VAL A 199 -0.97 -8.60 -29.34
N ALA A 200 -0.09 -8.30 -30.29
CA ALA A 200 -0.26 -7.21 -31.25
C ALA A 200 -1.33 -7.57 -32.28
#